data_98f0058b61196c6490752b03088aad21
#
_entry.id   98f0058b61196c6490752b03088aad21
#
_cell.length_a   1.000
_cell.length_b   1.000
_cell.length_c   1.000
_cell.angle_alpha   90.00
_cell.angle_beta   90.00
_cell.angle_gamma   90.00
#
_symmetry.space_group_name_H-M   'P 1'
#
loop_
_entity.id
_entity.type
_entity.pdbx_description
1 polymer ?
#
loop_
_entity_poly.entity_id
_entity_poly.type
_entity_poly.pdbx_seq_one_letter_code
_entity_poly.pdbx_strand_id
1 'polypeptide(L)'
;MLVSHTVSAVLEQKGNHWLSPSRFLQYQAILIEPDDVNIEVTNVMNPASFLSGVTSEPLTHDCLETIETVYSSRPDLKEEPLEDAQDSWFTDGSSFIRQGIRKAGYAVTTVNRVIESQSLPAGTSAQKAEIIALTRALELAKGKKINIWTDSKYTFGVVHVHGIIWKE
;
A
#
# COMPACT_ATOMS: atom_id res chain seq x y z
N MET A 1 -13.22 9.31 -24.27
CA MET A 1 -13.28 9.58 -22.80
C MET A 1 -12.19 10.58 -22.45
N LEU A 2 -12.52 11.66 -21.75
CA LEU A 2 -11.54 12.67 -21.33
C LEU A 2 -11.00 12.31 -19.95
N VAL A 3 -9.69 12.26 -19.80
CA VAL A 3 -8.99 11.94 -18.55
C VAL A 3 -7.85 12.92 -18.28
N SER A 4 -7.42 13.01 -17.02
CA SER A 4 -6.18 13.74 -16.72
C SER A 4 -4.97 12.92 -17.20
N HIS A 5 -3.86 13.60 -17.49
CA HIS A 5 -2.61 12.97 -17.91
C HIS A 5 -2.07 11.96 -16.87
N THR A 6 -2.34 12.17 -15.59
CA THR A 6 -1.96 11.22 -14.53
C THR A 6 -2.70 9.88 -14.66
N VAL A 7 -3.98 9.91 -15.06
CA VAL A 7 -4.78 8.68 -15.22
C VAL A 7 -4.25 7.85 -16.38
N SER A 8 -3.92 8.47 -17.53
CA SER A 8 -3.34 7.75 -18.67
C SER A 8 -1.99 7.13 -18.32
N ALA A 9 -1.11 7.88 -17.65
CA ALA A 9 0.20 7.38 -17.21
C ALA A 9 0.08 6.17 -16.25
N VAL A 10 -0.87 6.21 -15.31
CA VAL A 10 -1.13 5.07 -14.41
C VAL A 10 -1.65 3.86 -15.16
N LEU A 11 -2.59 4.03 -16.09
CA LEU A 11 -3.16 2.92 -16.84
C LEU A 11 -2.16 2.29 -17.82
N GLU A 12 -1.28 3.08 -18.43
CA GLU A 12 -0.34 2.61 -19.44
C GLU A 12 0.93 1.99 -18.85
N GLN A 13 1.47 2.54 -17.77
CA GLN A 13 2.83 2.21 -17.32
C GLN A 13 2.92 1.64 -15.89
N LYS A 14 2.12 2.11 -14.96
CA LYS A 14 2.28 1.80 -13.52
C LYS A 14 1.07 1.12 -12.87
N GLY A 15 0.04 0.79 -13.65
CA GLY A 15 -1.21 0.23 -13.12
C GLY A 15 -1.01 -1.01 -12.24
N ASN A 16 -0.02 -1.84 -12.54
CA ASN A 16 0.28 -3.05 -11.77
C ASN A 16 0.82 -2.77 -10.36
N HIS A 17 1.41 -1.60 -10.13
CA HIS A 17 2.00 -1.27 -8.85
C HIS A 17 0.96 -0.67 -7.87
N TRP A 18 -0.08 -0.03 -8.39
CA TRP A 18 -1.06 0.75 -7.62
C TRP A 18 -2.41 0.08 -7.48
N LEU A 19 -2.73 -0.76 -8.44
CA LEU A 19 -3.98 -1.50 -8.49
C LEU A 19 -3.68 -2.97 -8.25
N SER A 20 -4.63 -3.68 -7.65
CA SER A 20 -4.53 -5.14 -7.66
C SER A 20 -4.51 -5.64 -9.10
N PRO A 21 -3.76 -6.71 -9.42
CA PRO A 21 -3.69 -7.24 -10.78
C PRO A 21 -5.06 -7.48 -11.43
N SER A 22 -6.03 -7.93 -10.65
CA SER A 22 -7.40 -8.16 -11.13
C SER A 22 -8.13 -6.86 -11.51
N ARG A 23 -7.95 -5.79 -10.74
CA ARG A 23 -8.52 -4.48 -11.08
C ARG A 23 -7.83 -3.84 -12.27
N PHE A 24 -6.53 -3.99 -12.37
CA PHE A 24 -5.77 -3.48 -13.50
C PHE A 24 -6.23 -4.15 -14.81
N LEU A 25 -6.32 -5.48 -14.84
CA LEU A 25 -6.85 -6.22 -16.00
C LEU A 25 -8.29 -5.82 -16.32
N GLN A 26 -9.12 -5.60 -15.31
CA GLN A 26 -10.49 -5.14 -15.52
C GLN A 26 -10.53 -3.74 -16.15
N TYR A 27 -9.69 -2.82 -15.73
CA TYR A 27 -9.62 -1.49 -16.36
C TYR A 27 -9.02 -1.53 -17.76
N GLN A 28 -8.04 -2.38 -18.03
CA GLN A 28 -7.54 -2.61 -19.39
C GLN A 28 -8.63 -3.11 -20.31
N ALA A 29 -9.34 -4.16 -19.90
CA ALA A 29 -10.42 -4.75 -20.71
C ALA A 29 -11.58 -3.77 -20.99
N ILE A 30 -11.87 -2.85 -20.05
CA ILE A 30 -13.00 -1.91 -20.21
C ILE A 30 -12.60 -0.62 -20.91
N LEU A 31 -11.36 -0.15 -20.70
CA LEU A 31 -10.96 1.21 -21.11
C LEU A 31 -9.94 1.24 -22.24
N ILE A 32 -9.13 0.20 -22.41
CA ILE A 32 -8.02 0.20 -23.37
C ILE A 32 -8.28 -0.78 -24.53
N GLU A 33 -8.83 -1.97 -24.27
CA GLU A 33 -9.06 -2.98 -25.31
C GLU A 33 -10.19 -2.69 -26.29
N PRO A 34 -11.32 -2.03 -25.90
CA PRO A 34 -12.38 -1.77 -26.87
C PRO A 34 -11.96 -0.72 -27.91
N ASP A 35 -12.10 -1.06 -29.19
CA ASP A 35 -11.79 -0.18 -30.32
C ASP A 35 -12.68 1.08 -30.38
N ASP A 36 -13.81 1.08 -29.69
CA ASP A 36 -14.76 2.18 -29.61
C ASP A 36 -14.47 3.18 -28.46
N VAL A 37 -13.48 2.88 -27.63
CA VAL A 37 -13.05 3.76 -26.52
C VAL A 37 -11.76 4.47 -26.89
N ASN A 38 -11.84 5.78 -27.11
CA ASN A 38 -10.67 6.64 -27.27
C ASN A 38 -10.42 7.43 -25.98
N ILE A 39 -9.23 7.29 -25.41
CA ILE A 39 -8.79 8.03 -24.21
C ILE A 39 -8.02 9.27 -24.67
N GLU A 40 -8.56 10.45 -24.37
CA GLU A 40 -7.93 11.73 -24.65
C GLU A 40 -7.54 12.42 -23.34
N VAL A 41 -6.29 12.87 -23.29
CA VAL A 41 -5.76 13.62 -22.15
C VAL A 41 -6.24 15.06 -22.23
N THR A 42 -6.78 15.58 -21.13
CA THR A 42 -7.22 16.96 -21.03
C THR A 42 -6.73 17.62 -19.73
N ASN A 43 -6.30 18.87 -19.86
CA ASN A 43 -5.89 19.68 -18.72
C ASN A 43 -7.09 20.43 -18.07
N VAL A 44 -8.26 20.42 -18.73
CA VAL A 44 -9.43 21.18 -18.28
C VAL A 44 -10.14 20.53 -17.10
N MET A 45 -9.99 19.21 -16.92
CA MET A 45 -10.69 18.43 -15.88
C MET A 45 -9.78 17.97 -14.74
N ASN A 46 -8.66 18.63 -14.52
CA ASN A 46 -7.83 18.31 -13.37
C ASN A 46 -8.31 19.09 -12.14
N PRO A 47 -8.98 18.45 -11.15
CA PRO A 47 -9.40 19.15 -9.94
C PRO A 47 -8.25 19.78 -9.18
N ALA A 48 -7.03 19.22 -9.31
CA ALA A 48 -5.83 19.77 -8.71
C ALA A 48 -5.40 21.11 -9.31
N SER A 49 -5.88 21.47 -10.50
CA SER A 49 -5.63 22.79 -11.07
C SER A 49 -6.30 23.91 -10.29
N PHE A 50 -7.31 23.60 -9.48
CA PHE A 50 -7.94 24.56 -8.57
C PHE A 50 -7.17 24.74 -7.25
N LEU A 51 -6.22 23.86 -6.95
CA LEU A 51 -5.43 23.92 -5.72
C LEU A 51 -4.14 24.72 -5.91
N SER A 52 -3.64 24.84 -7.13
CA SER A 52 -2.46 25.66 -7.43
C SER A 52 -2.90 27.09 -7.75
N GLY A 53 -2.96 27.94 -6.74
CA GLY A 53 -3.28 29.36 -6.88
C GLY A 53 -2.18 30.22 -7.52
N VAL A 54 -1.26 29.66 -8.30
CA VAL A 54 -0.13 30.42 -8.89
C VAL A 54 0.20 29.92 -10.28
N THR A 55 0.14 30.87 -11.22
CA THR A 55 0.83 30.97 -12.51
C THR A 55 0.21 30.33 -13.74
N SER A 56 0.15 31.20 -14.74
CA SER A 56 -0.29 31.04 -16.12
C SER A 56 0.65 30.21 -17.03
N GLU A 57 1.61 29.49 -16.49
CA GLU A 57 2.46 28.60 -17.27
C GLU A 57 2.00 27.14 -17.12
N PRO A 58 1.94 26.37 -18.22
CA PRO A 58 1.67 24.94 -18.13
C PRO A 58 2.76 24.28 -17.30
N LEU A 59 2.39 23.66 -16.20
CA LEU A 59 3.29 22.86 -15.38
C LEU A 59 3.82 21.68 -16.23
N THR A 60 5.02 21.82 -16.74
CA THR A 60 5.75 20.70 -17.32
C THR A 60 6.36 19.88 -16.19
N HIS A 61 5.76 18.76 -15.85
CA HIS A 61 6.33 17.80 -14.92
C HIS A 61 6.31 16.41 -15.54
N ASP A 62 7.28 15.59 -15.18
CA ASP A 62 7.23 14.18 -15.49
C ASP A 62 6.31 13.51 -14.47
N CYS A 63 5.16 12.98 -14.95
CA CYS A 63 4.19 12.31 -14.10
C CYS A 63 4.77 11.07 -13.42
N LEU A 64 5.68 10.37 -14.08
CA LEU A 64 6.31 9.18 -13.52
C LEU A 64 7.25 9.56 -12.39
N GLU A 65 8.11 10.56 -12.60
CA GLU A 65 8.99 11.08 -11.57
C GLU A 65 8.21 11.63 -10.37
N THR A 66 7.13 12.38 -10.62
CA THR A 66 6.27 12.88 -9.56
C THR A 66 5.59 11.76 -8.78
N ILE A 67 5.07 10.76 -9.48
CA ILE A 67 4.47 9.58 -8.85
C ILE A 67 5.53 8.82 -8.04
N GLU A 68 6.71 8.61 -8.57
CA GLU A 68 7.79 7.92 -7.86
C GLU A 68 8.28 8.69 -6.64
N THR A 69 8.34 10.02 -6.73
CA THR A 69 8.79 10.86 -5.61
C THR A 69 7.76 10.97 -4.51
N VAL A 70 6.48 11.19 -4.87
CA VAL A 70 5.39 11.40 -3.89
C VAL A 70 4.94 10.09 -3.27
N TYR A 71 4.98 9.00 -4.02
CA TYR A 71 4.45 7.71 -3.58
C TYR A 71 5.52 6.61 -3.46
N SER A 72 6.79 6.97 -3.52
CA SER A 72 7.84 6.00 -3.21
C SER A 72 7.71 5.53 -1.77
N SER A 73 7.90 4.25 -1.56
CA SER A 73 8.04 3.71 -0.21
C SER A 73 9.26 4.35 0.47
N ARG A 74 9.25 4.38 1.79
CA ARG A 74 10.41 4.86 2.55
C ARG A 74 11.67 4.13 2.07
N PRO A 75 12.79 4.85 1.85
CA PRO A 75 14.02 4.26 1.30
C PRO A 75 14.67 3.22 2.25
N ASP A 76 14.31 3.24 3.53
CA ASP A 76 14.75 2.27 4.54
C ASP A 76 13.90 0.99 4.56
N LEU A 77 12.76 0.97 3.86
CA LEU A 77 11.92 -0.20 3.68
C LEU A 77 12.21 -0.83 2.31
N LYS A 78 12.56 -2.10 2.31
CA LYS A 78 12.84 -2.88 1.11
C LYS A 78 11.84 -4.02 0.98
N GLU A 79 11.48 -4.35 -0.24
CA GLU A 79 10.67 -5.53 -0.55
C GLU A 79 11.51 -6.81 -0.52
N GLU A 80 12.81 -6.67 -0.77
CA GLU A 80 13.75 -7.78 -0.72
C GLU A 80 14.34 -7.93 0.69
N PRO A 81 14.50 -9.18 1.16
CA PRO A 81 15.08 -9.43 2.47
C PRO A 81 16.53 -8.96 2.54
N LEU A 82 16.92 -8.40 3.67
CA LEU A 82 18.31 -8.04 3.95
C LEU A 82 19.13 -9.31 4.20
N GLU A 83 20.25 -9.46 3.50
CA GLU A 83 21.17 -10.58 3.70
C GLU A 83 21.87 -10.53 5.06
N ASP A 84 22.11 -9.32 5.59
CA ASP A 84 22.76 -9.06 6.87
C ASP A 84 21.78 -8.92 8.04
N ALA A 85 20.55 -9.37 7.88
CA ALA A 85 19.57 -9.35 8.96
C ALA A 85 19.95 -10.34 10.07
N GLN A 86 19.76 -9.88 11.31
CA GLN A 86 20.05 -10.70 12.50
C GLN A 86 19.02 -11.81 12.71
N ASP A 87 17.79 -11.60 12.25
CA ASP A 87 16.68 -12.55 12.41
C ASP A 87 15.59 -12.30 11.36
N SER A 88 14.71 -13.28 11.19
CA SER A 88 13.51 -13.19 10.34
C SER A 88 12.28 -13.45 11.19
N TRP A 89 11.40 -12.46 11.25
CA TRP A 89 10.18 -12.49 12.04
C TRP A 89 8.96 -12.55 11.13
N PHE A 90 7.94 -13.25 11.57
CA PHE A 90 6.68 -13.43 10.86
C PHE A 90 5.56 -12.83 11.69
N THR A 91 4.71 -12.03 11.06
CA THR A 91 3.56 -11.40 11.71
C THR A 91 2.27 -11.95 11.13
N ASP A 92 1.33 -12.25 11.99
CA ASP A 92 0.01 -12.72 11.64
C ASP A 92 -1.03 -12.09 12.56
N GLY A 93 -2.15 -11.69 11.99
CA GLY A 93 -3.30 -11.15 12.71
C GLY A 93 -4.59 -11.80 12.23
N SER A 94 -5.36 -12.35 13.12
CA SER A 94 -6.58 -13.05 12.77
C SER A 94 -7.81 -12.58 13.55
N SER A 95 -8.98 -12.75 12.97
CA SER A 95 -10.24 -12.60 13.67
C SER A 95 -11.25 -13.65 13.23
N PHE A 96 -12.06 -14.09 14.17
CA PHE A 96 -13.16 -15.04 13.94
C PHE A 96 -14.36 -14.71 14.81
N ILE A 97 -15.52 -15.21 14.42
CA ILE A 97 -16.74 -15.05 15.17
C ILE A 97 -17.01 -16.33 15.98
N ARG A 98 -17.17 -16.19 17.28
CA ARG A 98 -17.57 -17.28 18.16
C ARG A 98 -18.73 -16.83 19.05
N GLN A 99 -19.84 -17.55 18.99
CA GLN A 99 -21.07 -17.22 19.73
C GLN A 99 -21.57 -15.79 19.49
N GLY A 100 -21.52 -15.34 18.21
CA GLY A 100 -21.95 -13.99 17.83
C GLY A 100 -20.97 -12.86 18.18
N ILE A 101 -19.86 -13.16 18.87
CA ILE A 101 -18.87 -12.18 19.28
C ILE A 101 -17.62 -12.35 18.40
N ARG A 102 -17.16 -11.24 17.82
CA ARG A 102 -15.89 -11.22 17.08
C ARG A 102 -14.73 -11.23 18.07
N LYS A 103 -13.89 -12.25 17.96
CA LYS A 103 -12.63 -12.38 18.67
C LYS A 103 -11.49 -12.21 17.70
N ALA A 104 -10.41 -11.60 18.14
CA ALA A 104 -9.21 -11.39 17.35
C ALA A 104 -7.97 -11.60 18.22
N GLY A 105 -6.86 -11.84 17.54
CA GLY A 105 -5.55 -11.96 18.17
C GLY A 105 -4.46 -11.69 17.14
N TYR A 106 -3.26 -11.55 17.63
CA TYR A 106 -2.07 -11.43 16.79
C TYR A 106 -0.91 -12.26 17.34
N ALA A 107 0.02 -12.53 16.47
CA ALA A 107 1.28 -13.19 16.82
C ALA A 107 2.47 -12.57 16.07
N VAL A 108 3.61 -12.54 16.73
CA VAL A 108 4.92 -12.28 16.16
C VAL A 108 5.78 -13.50 16.46
N THR A 109 6.28 -14.14 15.44
CA THR A 109 7.02 -15.41 15.58
C THR A 109 8.34 -15.37 14.80
N THR A 110 9.26 -16.23 15.18
CA THR A 110 10.35 -16.67 14.31
C THR A 110 10.03 -18.07 13.80
N VAL A 111 10.90 -18.64 12.99
CA VAL A 111 10.75 -20.04 12.53
C VAL A 111 10.65 -21.02 13.71
N ASN A 112 11.33 -20.73 14.83
CA ASN A 112 11.49 -21.68 15.94
C ASN A 112 10.74 -21.31 17.22
N ARG A 113 10.25 -20.08 17.35
CA ARG A 113 9.62 -19.62 18.61
C ARG A 113 8.60 -18.51 18.39
N VAL A 114 7.66 -18.43 19.30
CA VAL A 114 6.76 -17.27 19.43
C VAL A 114 7.49 -16.20 20.23
N ILE A 115 7.59 -14.99 19.65
CA ILE A 115 8.17 -13.81 20.31
C ILE A 115 7.10 -13.16 21.18
N GLU A 116 5.92 -12.92 20.61
CA GLU A 116 4.78 -12.36 21.30
C GLU A 116 3.49 -12.88 20.67
N SER A 117 2.49 -13.15 21.46
CA SER A 117 1.12 -13.41 20.99
C SER A 117 0.11 -12.93 22.02
N GLN A 118 -0.93 -12.24 21.56
CA GLN A 118 -1.96 -11.73 22.46
C GLN A 118 -3.35 -11.73 21.82
N SER A 119 -4.36 -11.88 22.67
CA SER A 119 -5.74 -11.64 22.28
C SER A 119 -6.02 -10.14 22.26
N LEU A 120 -6.83 -9.72 21.29
CA LEU A 120 -7.25 -8.34 21.12
C LEU A 120 -8.67 -8.12 21.64
N PRO A 121 -9.06 -6.87 21.92
CA PRO A 121 -10.42 -6.54 22.35
C PRO A 121 -11.47 -7.09 21.38
N ALA A 122 -12.62 -7.48 21.94
CA ALA A 122 -13.74 -7.94 21.12
C ALA A 122 -14.16 -6.88 20.08
N GLY A 123 -14.54 -7.34 18.89
CA GLY A 123 -14.90 -6.44 17.80
C GLY A 123 -13.73 -6.03 16.89
N THR A 124 -12.48 -6.32 17.26
CA THR A 124 -11.31 -6.04 16.41
C THR A 124 -11.40 -6.82 15.10
N SER A 125 -11.20 -6.12 13.98
CA SER A 125 -11.17 -6.75 12.64
C SER A 125 -9.84 -7.46 12.39
N ALA A 126 -9.83 -8.39 11.43
CA ALA A 126 -8.60 -9.06 11.00
C ALA A 126 -7.55 -8.04 10.50
N GLN A 127 -7.94 -7.10 9.65
CA GLN A 127 -7.03 -6.05 9.15
C GLN A 127 -6.40 -5.24 10.29
N LYS A 128 -7.19 -4.89 11.33
CA LYS A 128 -6.65 -4.19 12.49
C LYS A 128 -5.70 -5.08 13.29
N ALA A 129 -5.99 -6.36 13.42
CA ALA A 129 -5.10 -7.32 14.08
C ALA A 129 -3.75 -7.45 13.36
N GLU A 130 -3.76 -7.49 12.02
CA GLU A 130 -2.55 -7.50 11.19
C GLU A 130 -1.68 -6.26 11.39
N ILE A 131 -2.28 -5.06 11.37
CA ILE A 131 -1.55 -3.82 11.63
C ILE A 131 -0.95 -3.80 13.03
N ILE A 132 -1.69 -4.29 14.03
CA ILE A 132 -1.18 -4.39 15.40
C ILE A 132 0.00 -5.37 15.45
N ALA A 133 -0.09 -6.53 14.79
CA ALA A 133 1.00 -7.50 14.71
C ALA A 133 2.28 -6.86 14.17
N LEU A 134 2.19 -6.16 13.04
CA LEU A 134 3.32 -5.47 12.44
C LEU A 134 3.86 -4.35 13.34
N THR A 135 2.99 -3.53 13.91
CA THR A 135 3.40 -2.45 14.83
C THR A 135 4.18 -3.02 16.02
N ARG A 136 3.69 -4.12 16.62
CA ARG A 136 4.38 -4.79 17.73
C ARG A 136 5.73 -5.36 17.30
N ALA A 137 5.81 -5.97 16.11
CA ALA A 137 7.07 -6.47 15.57
C ALA A 137 8.10 -5.34 15.40
N LEU A 138 7.69 -4.19 14.86
CA LEU A 138 8.56 -3.02 14.69
C LEU A 138 9.03 -2.44 16.04
N GLU A 139 8.15 -2.37 17.04
CA GLU A 139 8.51 -1.92 18.38
C GLU A 139 9.54 -2.84 19.06
N LEU A 140 9.32 -4.15 18.96
CA LEU A 140 10.22 -5.17 19.53
C LEU A 140 11.56 -5.28 18.78
N ALA A 141 11.57 -4.87 17.52
CA ALA A 141 12.73 -4.84 16.64
C ALA A 141 13.57 -3.57 16.78
N LYS A 142 13.15 -2.60 17.58
CA LYS A 142 13.85 -1.33 17.72
C LYS A 142 15.34 -1.51 18.01
N GLY A 143 16.18 -0.92 17.15
CA GLY A 143 17.63 -1.04 17.25
C GLY A 143 18.24 -2.33 16.71
N LYS A 144 17.45 -3.18 16.06
CA LYS A 144 17.91 -4.43 15.43
C LYS A 144 17.68 -4.37 13.91
N LYS A 145 18.53 -5.05 13.17
CA LYS A 145 18.30 -5.33 11.75
C LYS A 145 17.56 -6.66 11.64
N ILE A 146 16.30 -6.61 11.25
CA ILE A 146 15.48 -7.82 11.06
C ILE A 146 14.71 -7.76 9.75
N ASN A 147 14.43 -8.93 9.21
CA ASN A 147 13.44 -9.09 8.16
C ASN A 147 12.08 -9.36 8.80
N ILE A 148 11.06 -8.60 8.43
CA ILE A 148 9.68 -8.83 8.87
C ILE A 148 8.86 -9.28 7.68
N TRP A 149 8.23 -10.43 7.83
CA TRP A 149 7.37 -11.04 6.83
C TRP A 149 5.90 -10.94 7.27
N THR A 150 5.06 -10.51 6.36
CA THR A 150 3.60 -10.51 6.54
C THR A 150 2.93 -11.09 5.30
N ASP A 151 1.89 -11.86 5.47
CA ASP A 151 1.03 -12.35 4.39
C ASP A 151 -0.12 -11.39 4.08
N SER A 152 -0.29 -10.37 4.90
CA SER A 152 -1.31 -9.34 4.75
C SER A 152 -0.95 -8.31 3.68
N LYS A 153 -1.53 -8.45 2.49
CA LYS A 153 -1.43 -7.42 1.44
C LYS A 153 -1.89 -6.04 1.90
N TYR A 154 -2.86 -5.99 2.80
CA TYR A 154 -3.33 -4.73 3.38
C TYR A 154 -2.25 -4.07 4.23
N THR A 155 -1.62 -4.81 5.12
CA THR A 155 -0.55 -4.31 5.98
C THR A 155 0.66 -3.86 5.17
N PHE A 156 1.07 -4.67 4.18
CA PHE A 156 2.12 -4.30 3.24
C PHE A 156 1.80 -2.98 2.52
N GLY A 157 0.59 -2.85 1.96
CA GLY A 157 0.15 -1.63 1.27
C GLY A 157 0.11 -0.40 2.18
N VAL A 158 -0.29 -0.55 3.44
CA VAL A 158 -0.28 0.56 4.41
C VAL A 158 1.14 1.06 4.65
N VAL A 159 2.11 0.18 4.81
CA VAL A 159 3.50 0.56 5.11
C VAL A 159 4.19 1.15 3.88
N HIS A 160 4.04 0.53 2.71
CA HIS A 160 4.79 0.89 1.51
C HIS A 160 4.12 1.98 0.67
N VAL A 161 2.81 2.17 0.77
CA VAL A 161 2.06 3.09 -0.09
C VAL A 161 1.34 4.16 0.72
N HIS A 162 0.54 3.78 1.72
CA HIS A 162 -0.34 4.72 2.40
C HIS A 162 0.31 5.43 3.59
N GLY A 163 1.36 4.89 4.17
CA GLY A 163 2.02 5.46 5.35
C GLY A 163 2.59 6.87 5.12
N ILE A 164 2.93 7.21 3.88
CA ILE A 164 3.41 8.54 3.51
C ILE A 164 2.27 9.54 3.43
N ILE A 165 1.10 9.13 2.93
CA ILE A 165 -0.08 9.98 2.74
C ILE A 165 -0.65 10.46 4.09
N TRP A 166 -0.46 9.70 5.16
CA TRP A 166 -1.02 10.00 6.48
C TRP A 166 -0.09 10.82 7.37
N LYS A 167 1.09 11.18 6.89
CA LYS A 167 2.08 11.93 7.65
C LYS A 167 1.99 13.45 7.43
N GLU A 168 1.20 13.88 6.47
CA GLU A 168 0.81 15.29 6.23
C GLU A 168 -0.50 15.60 6.96
#